data_6fc7e0c635500fe1b0683378464d3b67
#
_entry.id   6fc7e0c635500fe1b0683378464d3b67
#
_cell.length_a   1.000
_cell.length_b   1.000
_cell.length_c   1.000
_cell.angle_alpha   90.00
_cell.angle_beta   90.00
_cell.angle_gamma   90.00
#
_symmetry.space_group_name_H-M   'P 1'
#
loop_
_entity.id
_entity.type
_entity.pdbx_description
1 polymer ?
#
loop_
_entity_poly.entity_id
_entity_poly.type
_entity_poly.pdbx_seq_one_letter_code
_entity_poly.pdbx_strand_id
1 'polypeptide(L)'
;MLQPYHNNFNKRLIKSPKLYFYDTGIICSLLGLDNVQQLENHYLREALFENFIIADMYKQFFNRAKTAVIYFWRDSHGHEVDCVIEQGTSVLPIEIKASMTFDKKFIDGLVSWNNLAGYQKSMLIYGGNEEFDLKGCAVRSWQKFKV
;
A
#
# COMPACT_ATOMS: atom_id res chain seq x y z
N MET A 1 6.38 -12.72 -1.74
CA MET A 1 5.10 -12.83 -0.98
C MET A 1 5.15 -11.89 0.21
N LEU A 2 4.13 -11.06 0.38
CA LEU A 2 4.00 -10.13 1.49
C LEU A 2 3.32 -10.85 2.66
N GLN A 3 3.98 -10.82 3.83
CA GLN A 3 3.49 -11.47 5.04
C GLN A 3 2.50 -10.57 5.79
N PRO A 4 1.55 -11.14 6.54
CA PRO A 4 0.67 -10.35 7.39
C PRO A 4 1.45 -9.78 8.57
N TYR A 5 1.11 -8.55 8.95
CA TYR A 5 1.65 -7.89 10.14
C TYR A 5 0.98 -8.45 11.40
N HIS A 6 1.79 -8.99 12.29
CA HIS A 6 1.34 -9.58 13.54
C HIS A 6 1.55 -8.61 14.71
N ASN A 7 0.65 -7.68 14.91
CA ASN A 7 0.57 -6.96 16.16
C ASN A 7 -0.73 -7.33 16.89
N ASN A 8 -0.65 -7.56 18.19
CA ASN A 8 -1.74 -8.13 18.98
C ASN A 8 -2.76 -7.04 19.37
N PHE A 9 -3.50 -6.53 18.37
CA PHE A 9 -4.60 -5.56 18.58
C PHE A 9 -5.89 -6.21 19.10
N ASN A 10 -5.82 -7.38 19.76
CA ASN A 10 -6.98 -8.15 20.21
C ASN A 10 -7.98 -8.50 19.09
N LYS A 11 -7.53 -8.55 17.84
CA LYS A 11 -8.34 -8.91 16.68
C LYS A 11 -7.83 -10.19 16.03
N ARG A 12 -8.74 -11.00 15.53
CA ARG A 12 -8.40 -12.17 14.72
C ARG A 12 -7.89 -11.71 13.35
N LEU A 13 -6.61 -11.96 13.06
CA LEU A 13 -5.95 -11.56 11.82
C LEU A 13 -6.05 -12.65 10.74
N ILE A 14 -6.10 -12.23 9.49
CA ILE A 14 -5.95 -13.13 8.33
C ILE A 14 -4.45 -13.42 8.18
N LYS A 15 -4.12 -14.73 8.12
CA LYS A 15 -2.73 -15.20 8.11
C LYS A 15 -2.18 -15.57 6.73
N SER A 16 -3.04 -15.63 5.71
CA SER A 16 -2.60 -15.99 4.35
C SER A 16 -1.80 -14.86 3.71
N PRO A 17 -0.57 -15.10 3.24
CA PRO A 17 0.24 -14.06 2.62
C PRO A 17 -0.35 -13.62 1.28
N LYS A 18 -0.11 -12.35 0.90
CA LYS A 18 -0.43 -11.80 -0.42
C LYS A 18 0.71 -12.05 -1.41
N LEU A 19 0.38 -12.40 -2.65
CA LEU A 19 1.35 -12.55 -3.73
C LEU A 19 1.50 -11.23 -4.49
N TYR A 20 2.75 -10.77 -4.62
CA TYR A 20 3.12 -9.63 -5.48
C TYR A 20 4.25 -10.04 -6.41
N PHE A 21 4.25 -9.46 -7.60
CA PHE A 21 5.28 -9.64 -8.60
C PHE A 21 6.25 -8.45 -8.58
N TYR A 22 7.53 -8.71 -8.74
CA TYR A 22 8.54 -7.64 -8.84
C TYR A 22 8.41 -6.81 -10.12
N ASP A 23 7.83 -7.40 -11.16
CA ASP A 23 7.59 -6.75 -12.44
C ASP A 23 6.08 -6.84 -12.78
N THR A 24 5.41 -5.69 -12.69
CA THR A 24 3.98 -5.58 -13.01
C THR A 24 3.71 -5.79 -14.51
N GLY A 25 4.71 -5.55 -15.38
CA GLY A 25 4.61 -5.83 -16.81
C GLY A 25 4.37 -7.29 -17.12
N ILE A 26 4.95 -8.21 -16.33
CA ILE A 26 4.69 -9.65 -16.44
C ILE A 26 3.22 -9.94 -16.20
N ILE A 27 2.62 -9.34 -15.17
CA ILE A 27 1.18 -9.54 -14.89
C ILE A 27 0.33 -9.00 -16.03
N CYS A 28 0.63 -7.78 -16.53
CA CYS A 28 -0.08 -7.19 -17.65
C CYS A 28 0.00 -8.09 -18.89
N SER A 29 1.18 -8.65 -19.21
CA SER A 29 1.36 -9.58 -20.30
C SER A 29 0.54 -10.86 -20.13
N LEU A 30 0.53 -11.46 -18.94
CA LEU A 30 -0.26 -12.66 -18.64
C LEU A 30 -1.77 -12.41 -18.71
N LEU A 31 -2.23 -11.17 -18.46
CA LEU A 31 -3.61 -10.75 -18.58
C LEU A 31 -3.98 -10.30 -20.01
N GLY A 32 -3.03 -10.28 -20.96
CA GLY A 32 -3.24 -9.81 -22.33
C GLY A 32 -3.49 -8.30 -22.42
N LEU A 33 -2.89 -7.52 -21.51
CA LEU A 33 -3.01 -6.06 -21.50
C LEU A 33 -1.87 -5.45 -22.35
N ASP A 34 -2.19 -5.03 -23.55
CA ASP A 34 -1.21 -4.56 -24.53
C ASP A 34 -1.10 -3.03 -24.61
N ASN A 35 -2.02 -2.31 -23.98
CA ASN A 35 -2.03 -0.84 -24.01
C ASN A 35 -2.63 -0.24 -22.74
N VAL A 36 -2.39 1.07 -22.56
CA VAL A 36 -2.82 1.84 -21.38
C VAL A 36 -4.35 1.87 -21.23
N GLN A 37 -5.08 1.96 -22.34
CA GLN A 37 -6.54 2.02 -22.31
C GLN A 37 -7.18 0.75 -21.74
N GLN A 38 -6.61 -0.42 -22.10
CA GLN A 38 -7.03 -1.71 -21.53
C GLN A 38 -6.76 -1.75 -20.04
N LEU A 39 -5.58 -1.28 -19.59
CA LEU A 39 -5.23 -1.22 -18.18
C LEU A 39 -6.16 -0.28 -17.38
N GLU A 40 -6.43 0.92 -17.91
CA GLU A 40 -7.29 1.91 -17.24
C GLU A 40 -8.71 1.40 -16.99
N ASN A 41 -9.24 0.59 -17.89
CA ASN A 41 -10.59 0.03 -17.81
C ASN A 41 -10.63 -1.38 -17.20
N HIS A 42 -9.47 -1.94 -16.83
CA HIS A 42 -9.41 -3.30 -16.33
C HIS A 42 -9.88 -3.40 -14.87
N TYR A 43 -10.67 -4.42 -14.53
CA TYR A 43 -11.19 -4.63 -13.17
C TYR A 43 -10.09 -4.86 -12.12
N LEU A 44 -8.89 -5.30 -12.51
CA LEU A 44 -7.72 -5.45 -11.65
C LEU A 44 -6.84 -4.20 -11.57
N ARG A 45 -7.25 -3.05 -12.11
CA ARG A 45 -6.44 -1.83 -12.15
C ARG A 45 -5.92 -1.43 -10.76
N GLU A 46 -6.77 -1.49 -9.73
CA GLU A 46 -6.37 -1.20 -8.34
C GLU A 46 -5.29 -2.18 -7.87
N ALA A 47 -5.50 -3.48 -8.06
CA ALA A 47 -4.54 -4.51 -7.65
C ALA A 47 -3.21 -4.43 -8.43
N LEU A 48 -3.25 -4.08 -9.70
CA LEU A 48 -2.04 -3.87 -10.52
C LEU A 48 -1.26 -2.63 -10.06
N PHE A 49 -1.96 -1.56 -9.72
CA PHE A 49 -1.34 -0.36 -9.15
C PHE A 49 -0.75 -0.63 -7.76
N GLU A 50 -1.48 -1.32 -6.89
CA GLU A 50 -0.97 -1.76 -5.58
C GLU A 50 0.31 -2.60 -5.76
N ASN A 51 0.29 -3.59 -6.68
CA ASN A 51 1.46 -4.39 -6.99
C ASN A 51 2.65 -3.54 -7.45
N PHE A 52 2.41 -2.57 -8.33
CA PHE A 52 3.45 -1.67 -8.84
C PHE A 52 4.10 -0.88 -7.70
N ILE A 53 3.31 -0.27 -6.82
CA ILE A 53 3.80 0.51 -5.68
C ILE A 53 4.58 -0.36 -4.68
N ILE A 54 4.06 -1.54 -4.32
CA ILE A 54 4.74 -2.48 -3.42
C ILE A 54 6.08 -2.94 -4.02
N ALA A 55 6.11 -3.26 -5.31
CA ALA A 55 7.34 -3.65 -6.00
C ALA A 55 8.37 -2.50 -6.02
N ASP A 56 7.93 -1.26 -6.22
CA ASP A 56 8.79 -0.07 -6.18
C ASP A 56 9.34 0.18 -4.78
N MET A 57 8.55 0.03 -3.71
CA MET A 57 9.03 0.10 -2.33
C MET A 57 10.19 -0.90 -2.08
N TYR A 58 10.03 -2.15 -2.49
CA TYR A 58 11.10 -3.15 -2.38
C TYR A 58 12.37 -2.72 -3.13
N LYS A 59 12.23 -2.19 -4.36
CA LYS A 59 13.36 -1.66 -5.13
C LYS A 59 14.03 -0.49 -4.42
N GLN A 60 13.26 0.42 -3.82
CA GLN A 60 13.81 1.55 -3.04
C GLN A 60 14.63 1.09 -1.84
N PHE A 61 14.20 0.04 -1.12
CA PHE A 61 14.99 -0.56 -0.03
C PHE A 61 16.26 -1.22 -0.54
N PHE A 62 16.16 -2.07 -1.56
CA PHE A 62 17.31 -2.81 -2.10
C PHE A 62 18.35 -1.88 -2.73
N ASN A 63 17.93 -0.84 -3.44
CA ASN A 63 18.85 0.15 -4.01
C ASN A 63 19.66 0.92 -2.96
N ARG A 64 19.17 0.93 -1.70
CA ARG A 64 19.88 1.52 -0.54
C ARG A 64 20.61 0.48 0.30
N ALA A 65 20.73 -0.76 -0.18
CA ALA A 65 21.28 -1.89 0.55
C ALA A 65 20.59 -2.11 1.92
N LYS A 66 19.30 -1.83 2.02
CA LYS A 66 18.49 -2.03 3.23
C LYS A 66 17.58 -3.23 3.08
N THR A 67 17.34 -3.93 4.17
CA THR A 67 16.30 -4.97 4.22
C THR A 67 14.93 -4.30 4.26
N ALA A 68 14.05 -4.73 3.36
CA ALA A 68 12.67 -4.30 3.35
C ALA A 68 11.87 -5.10 4.39
N VAL A 69 11.40 -4.43 5.44
CA VAL A 69 10.55 -5.02 6.47
C VAL A 69 9.13 -4.51 6.23
N ILE A 70 8.48 -5.13 5.26
CA ILE A 70 7.17 -4.74 4.73
C ILE A 70 6.17 -5.86 4.96
N TYR A 71 4.97 -5.49 5.43
CA TYR A 71 3.85 -6.37 5.69
C TYR A 71 2.56 -5.77 5.13
N PHE A 72 1.45 -6.51 5.15
CA PHE A 72 0.10 -5.98 5.08
C PHE A 72 -0.62 -6.27 6.39
N TRP A 73 -1.72 -5.57 6.67
CA TRP A 73 -2.56 -5.89 7.81
C TRP A 73 -4.01 -6.06 7.37
N ARG A 74 -4.68 -7.09 7.89
CA ARG A 74 -6.10 -7.33 7.63
C ARG A 74 -6.74 -8.05 8.82
N ASP A 75 -7.87 -7.55 9.29
CA ASP A 75 -8.65 -8.20 10.33
C ASP A 75 -9.77 -9.09 9.75
N SER A 76 -10.41 -9.86 10.63
CA SER A 76 -11.52 -10.74 10.25
C SER A 76 -12.82 -10.00 9.90
N HIS A 77 -12.89 -8.69 10.11
CA HIS A 77 -14.03 -7.84 9.76
C HIS A 77 -13.87 -7.17 8.39
N GLY A 78 -12.74 -7.43 7.71
CA GLY A 78 -12.46 -6.89 6.38
C GLY A 78 -11.78 -5.52 6.38
N HIS A 79 -11.39 -4.98 7.55
CA HIS A 79 -10.52 -3.80 7.56
C HIS A 79 -9.13 -4.20 7.12
N GLU A 80 -8.53 -3.41 6.25
CA GLU A 80 -7.23 -3.67 5.65
C GLU A 80 -6.38 -2.42 5.63
N VAL A 81 -5.05 -2.62 5.74
CA VAL A 81 -4.00 -1.65 5.41
C VAL A 81 -3.10 -2.33 4.39
N ASP A 82 -2.98 -1.75 3.21
CA ASP A 82 -2.32 -2.38 2.06
C ASP A 82 -0.84 -2.68 2.34
N CYS A 83 -0.18 -1.77 3.05
CA CYS A 83 1.23 -1.92 3.40
C CYS A 83 1.52 -1.36 4.79
N VAL A 84 2.35 -2.08 5.54
CA VAL A 84 2.86 -1.68 6.86
C VAL A 84 4.37 -1.83 6.85
N ILE A 85 5.10 -0.73 7.02
CA ILE A 85 6.56 -0.72 7.04
C ILE A 85 7.04 -0.56 8.48
N GLU A 86 7.87 -1.50 8.96
CA GLU A 86 8.57 -1.34 10.24
C GLU A 86 9.86 -0.54 10.06
N GLN A 87 10.02 0.48 10.90
CA GLN A 87 11.19 1.37 10.94
C GLN A 87 11.71 1.47 12.38
N GLY A 88 12.48 0.48 12.81
CA GLY A 88 12.95 0.38 14.20
C GLY A 88 11.78 0.17 15.16
N THR A 89 11.52 1.14 16.04
CA THR A 89 10.41 1.10 17.00
C THR A 89 9.11 1.71 16.47
N SER A 90 9.14 2.30 15.29
CA SER A 90 7.97 2.92 14.66
C SER A 90 7.43 2.07 13.50
N VAL A 91 6.16 2.28 13.21
CA VAL A 91 5.44 1.58 12.14
C VAL A 91 4.74 2.62 11.28
N LEU A 92 4.88 2.49 9.96
CA LEU A 92 4.22 3.36 8.99
C LEU A 92 3.18 2.55 8.20
N PRO A 93 1.88 2.72 8.49
CA PRO A 93 0.83 2.16 7.67
C PRO A 93 0.64 3.00 6.41
N ILE A 94 0.44 2.32 5.29
CA ILE A 94 0.31 2.92 3.96
C ILE A 94 -0.91 2.33 3.26
N GLU A 95 -1.74 3.21 2.73
CA GLU A 95 -2.84 2.89 1.83
C GLU A 95 -2.44 3.25 0.39
N ILE A 96 -2.90 2.49 -0.59
CA ILE A 96 -2.55 2.65 -2.00
C ILE A 96 -3.84 2.73 -2.82
N LYS A 97 -3.99 3.79 -3.63
CA LYS A 97 -5.18 4.01 -4.46
C LYS A 97 -4.80 4.43 -5.88
N ALA A 98 -5.27 3.69 -6.88
CA ALA A 98 -5.02 4.01 -8.29
C ALA A 98 -5.79 5.24 -8.80
N SER A 99 -6.71 5.80 -8.00
CA SER A 99 -7.47 7.00 -8.36
C SER A 99 -6.56 8.20 -8.61
N MET A 100 -6.85 8.96 -9.67
CA MET A 100 -6.17 10.23 -9.99
C MET A 100 -6.69 11.39 -9.14
N THR A 101 -7.87 11.25 -8.54
CA THR A 101 -8.50 12.27 -7.69
C THR A 101 -8.52 11.79 -6.25
N PHE A 102 -8.11 12.66 -5.33
CA PHE A 102 -8.16 12.38 -3.90
C PHE A 102 -9.61 12.35 -3.39
N ASP A 103 -9.92 11.34 -2.57
CA ASP A 103 -11.14 11.29 -1.76
C ASP A 103 -10.76 11.09 -0.28
N LYS A 104 -11.40 11.87 0.61
CA LYS A 104 -11.16 11.76 2.06
C LYS A 104 -11.39 10.36 2.62
N LYS A 105 -12.27 9.58 2.00
CA LYS A 105 -12.53 8.19 2.38
C LYS A 105 -11.30 7.29 2.25
N PHE A 106 -10.33 7.64 1.40
CA PHE A 106 -9.11 6.86 1.23
C PHE A 106 -8.26 6.78 2.50
N ILE A 107 -8.37 7.75 3.40
CA ILE A 107 -7.61 7.76 4.66
C ILE A 107 -8.39 7.26 5.88
N ASP A 108 -9.67 6.94 5.76
CA ASP A 108 -10.49 6.53 6.89
C ASP A 108 -10.00 5.23 7.54
N GLY A 109 -9.55 4.27 6.73
CA GLY A 109 -8.92 3.04 7.21
C GLY A 109 -7.63 3.29 7.99
N LEU A 110 -6.78 4.19 7.49
CA LEU A 110 -5.53 4.58 8.15
C LEU A 110 -5.78 5.30 9.48
N VAL A 111 -6.76 6.20 9.53
CA VAL A 111 -7.15 6.89 10.77
C VAL A 111 -7.66 5.88 11.80
N SER A 112 -8.51 4.95 11.39
CA SER A 112 -9.03 3.89 12.26
C SER A 112 -7.92 2.99 12.78
N TRP A 113 -6.97 2.61 11.92
CA TRP A 113 -5.82 1.79 12.29
C TRP A 113 -4.88 2.52 13.25
N ASN A 114 -4.58 3.79 12.99
CA ASN A 114 -3.75 4.62 13.87
C ASN A 114 -4.36 4.74 15.28
N ASN A 115 -5.67 4.96 15.39
CA ASN A 115 -6.37 5.01 16.66
C ASN A 115 -6.29 3.67 17.42
N LEU A 116 -6.43 2.55 16.71
CA LEU A 116 -6.34 1.21 17.26
C LEU A 116 -4.93 0.87 17.73
N ALA A 117 -3.92 1.24 16.95
CA ALA A 117 -2.53 0.88 17.14
C ALA A 117 -1.74 1.86 18.02
N GLY A 118 -2.30 3.04 18.32
CA GLY A 118 -1.64 4.09 19.09
C GLY A 118 -0.58 4.87 18.29
N TYR A 119 -0.61 4.81 16.96
CA TYR A 119 0.29 5.56 16.09
C TYR A 119 -0.36 6.83 15.57
N GLN A 120 0.47 7.81 15.15
CA GLN A 120 -0.03 9.13 14.71
C GLN A 120 0.29 9.43 13.24
N LYS A 121 1.15 8.63 12.61
CA LYS A 121 1.60 8.87 11.24
C LYS A 121 1.13 7.76 10.33
N SER A 122 0.70 8.15 9.15
CA SER A 122 0.33 7.24 8.07
C SER A 122 0.63 7.87 6.72
N MET A 123 0.54 7.11 5.64
CA MET A 123 0.75 7.60 4.28
C MET A 123 -0.33 7.05 3.36
N LEU A 124 -0.84 7.91 2.49
CA LEU A 124 -1.61 7.52 1.31
C LEU A 124 -0.76 7.75 0.07
N ILE A 125 -0.56 6.72 -0.74
CA ILE A 125 0.03 6.83 -2.07
C ILE A 125 -1.08 6.67 -3.09
N TYR A 126 -1.26 7.67 -3.97
CA TYR A 126 -2.35 7.63 -4.93
C TYR A 126 -1.90 8.04 -6.34
N GLY A 127 -2.75 7.76 -7.34
CA GLY A 127 -2.45 8.01 -8.75
C GLY A 127 -2.38 9.48 -9.17
N GLY A 128 -2.85 10.41 -8.32
CA GLY A 128 -2.81 11.85 -8.62
C GLY A 128 -1.47 12.50 -8.32
N ASN A 129 -1.41 13.83 -8.52
CA ASN A 129 -0.17 14.60 -8.48
C ASN A 129 -0.05 15.55 -7.27
N GLU A 130 -1.14 15.77 -6.53
CA GLU A 130 -1.13 16.67 -5.37
C GLU A 130 -0.52 16.00 -4.15
N GLU A 131 0.23 16.78 -3.36
CA GLU A 131 0.87 16.33 -2.14
C GLU A 131 0.51 17.28 -0.99
N PHE A 132 0.01 16.73 0.10
CA PHE A 132 -0.39 17.48 1.30
C PHE A 132 -0.48 16.54 2.51
N ASP A 133 -0.68 17.11 3.68
CA ASP A 133 -0.88 16.35 4.91
C ASP A 133 -2.30 16.60 5.46
N LEU A 134 -2.98 15.53 5.85
CA LEU A 134 -4.34 15.58 6.38
C LEU A 134 -4.51 14.59 7.54
N LYS A 135 -4.90 15.06 8.72
CA LYS A 135 -5.15 14.24 9.92
C LYS A 135 -4.00 13.26 10.26
N GLY A 136 -2.75 13.70 10.14
CA GLY A 136 -1.58 12.87 10.40
C GLY A 136 -1.24 11.89 9.26
N CYS A 137 -2.01 11.92 8.18
CA CYS A 137 -1.73 11.16 6.96
C CYS A 137 -1.00 12.03 5.93
N ALA A 138 0.16 11.58 5.48
CA ALA A 138 0.89 12.18 4.38
C ALA A 138 0.33 11.68 3.05
N VAL A 139 -0.41 12.53 2.31
CA VAL A 139 -0.90 12.22 0.97
C VAL A 139 0.22 12.50 -0.04
N ARG A 140 0.60 11.48 -0.81
CA ARG A 140 1.74 11.56 -1.73
C ARG A 140 1.39 11.02 -3.11
N SER A 141 1.95 11.67 -4.12
CA SER A 141 1.90 11.18 -5.49
C SER A 141 2.72 9.91 -5.65
N TRP A 142 2.20 8.93 -6.40
CA TRP A 142 2.92 7.71 -6.74
C TRP A 142 4.26 7.95 -7.46
N GLN A 143 4.42 9.10 -8.13
CA GLN A 143 5.63 9.46 -8.86
C GLN A 143 6.75 9.98 -7.96
N LYS A 144 6.43 10.42 -6.74
CA LYS A 144 7.37 11.14 -5.87
C LYS A 144 7.56 10.51 -4.50
N PHE A 145 6.74 9.53 -4.12
CA PHE A 145 6.82 8.92 -2.79
C PHE A 145 8.18 8.27 -2.55
N LYS A 146 8.60 8.31 -1.31
CA LYS A 146 9.81 7.64 -0.82
C LYS A 146 9.53 6.97 0.52
N VAL A 147 10.11 5.79 0.72
CA VAL A 147 10.04 5.00 1.94
C VAL A 147 11.42 4.74 2.54
#